data_1c6405766bea0d22671f817fc8d6d7fc
#
_entry.id   1c6405766bea0d22671f817fc8d6d7fc
#
_cell.length_a   1.000
_cell.length_b   1.000
_cell.length_c   1.000
_cell.angle_alpha   90.00
_cell.angle_beta   90.00
_cell.angle_gamma   90.00
#
_symmetry.space_group_name_H-M   'P 1'
#
loop_
_entity.id
_entity.type
_entity.pdbx_description
1 polymer ?
#
loop_
_entity_poly.entity_id
_entity_poly.type
_entity_poly.pdbx_seq_one_letter_code
_entity_poly.pdbx_strand_id
1 'polypeptide(L)'
;MQLNSGISAVITGGASGLGAATARRLASHGVKVAIFDMNEAVGQALASELGGVYCNVDVTSEEQVDAAFAKARAAIGQERVLVNCAGTADAVKTVSRDRKTGEILSLIHI
;
A
#
# COMPACT_ATOMS: atom_id res chain seq x y z
N MET A 1 7.44 4.51 16.02
CA MET A 1 6.61 5.25 15.03
C MET A 1 5.20 5.42 15.57
N GLN A 2 4.69 6.61 15.45
CA GLN A 2 3.34 6.91 15.89
C GLN A 2 2.42 7.00 14.67
N LEU A 3 1.31 6.26 14.68
CA LEU A 3 0.36 6.25 13.57
C LEU A 3 -0.54 7.48 13.62
N ASN A 4 -0.47 8.30 12.59
CA ASN A 4 -1.28 9.52 12.50
C ASN A 4 -1.37 9.99 11.04
N SER A 5 -2.02 11.14 10.82
CA SER A 5 -2.24 11.68 9.48
C SER A 5 -0.97 12.13 8.77
N GLY A 6 0.16 12.21 9.47
CA GLY A 6 1.45 12.51 8.84
C GLY A 6 2.13 11.29 8.27
N ILE A 7 1.52 10.11 8.38
CA ILE A 7 2.08 8.85 7.91
C ILE A 7 1.25 8.30 6.77
N SER A 8 1.94 7.81 5.74
CA SER A 8 1.29 7.16 4.60
C SER A 8 1.69 5.69 4.57
N ALA A 9 0.76 4.83 4.20
CA ALA A 9 0.99 3.39 4.12
C ALA A 9 0.53 2.85 2.78
N VAL A 10 1.30 1.91 2.25
CA VAL A 10 0.93 1.15 1.05
C VAL A 10 0.61 -0.26 1.49
N ILE A 11 -0.55 -0.78 1.09
CA ILE A 11 -0.97 -2.13 1.42
C ILE A 11 -1.12 -2.93 0.12
N THR A 12 -0.22 -3.87 -0.13
CA THR A 12 -0.32 -4.75 -1.28
C THR A 12 -1.28 -5.88 -0.94
N GLY A 13 -2.15 -6.23 -1.87
CA GLY A 13 -3.23 -7.17 -1.60
C GLY A 13 -4.27 -6.58 -0.67
N GLY A 14 -4.41 -5.25 -0.69
CA GLY A 14 -5.25 -4.53 0.25
C GLY A 14 -6.74 -4.75 0.07
N ALA A 15 -7.16 -5.29 -1.07
CA ALA A 15 -8.57 -5.58 -1.29
C ALA A 15 -9.00 -6.92 -0.69
N SER A 16 -8.06 -7.79 -0.31
CA SER A 16 -8.37 -9.09 0.31
C SER A 16 -8.77 -8.91 1.78
N GLY A 17 -9.35 -9.96 2.36
CA GLY A 17 -9.85 -9.89 3.74
C GLY A 17 -8.84 -9.36 4.74
N LEU A 18 -7.65 -9.96 4.78
CA LEU A 18 -6.62 -9.53 5.73
C LEU A 18 -6.06 -8.16 5.40
N GLY A 19 -5.80 -7.92 4.12
CA GLY A 19 -5.31 -6.61 3.67
C GLY A 19 -6.32 -5.50 3.93
N ALA A 20 -7.60 -5.78 3.67
CA ALA A 20 -8.66 -4.82 3.91
C ALA A 20 -8.78 -4.49 5.40
N ALA A 21 -8.71 -5.52 6.26
CA ALA A 21 -8.77 -5.30 7.70
C ALA A 21 -7.60 -4.45 8.18
N THR A 22 -6.40 -4.70 7.65
CA THR A 22 -5.21 -3.94 7.99
C THR A 22 -5.36 -2.48 7.53
N ALA A 23 -5.86 -2.28 6.32
CA ALA A 23 -6.07 -0.94 5.77
C ALA A 23 -7.06 -0.15 6.64
N ARG A 24 -8.16 -0.79 7.02
CA ARG A 24 -9.15 -0.14 7.88
C ARG A 24 -8.56 0.23 9.23
N ARG A 25 -7.75 -0.65 9.80
CA ARG A 25 -7.12 -0.39 11.09
C ARG A 25 -6.17 0.80 11.01
N LEU A 26 -5.33 0.84 9.98
CA LEU A 26 -4.42 1.96 9.79
C LEU A 26 -5.18 3.26 9.58
N ALA A 27 -6.21 3.24 8.74
CA ALA A 27 -7.02 4.42 8.49
C ALA A 27 -7.71 4.92 9.76
N SER A 28 -8.07 4.02 10.67
CA SER A 28 -8.70 4.40 11.94
C SER A 28 -7.75 5.19 12.83
N HIS A 29 -6.45 5.09 12.59
CA HIS A 29 -5.44 5.90 13.30
C HIS A 29 -5.06 7.17 12.53
N GLY A 30 -5.79 7.48 11.47
CA GLY A 30 -5.52 8.67 10.67
C GLY A 30 -4.47 8.49 9.60
N VAL A 31 -3.93 7.28 9.43
CA VAL A 31 -2.92 7.00 8.42
C VAL A 31 -3.55 7.09 7.03
N LYS A 32 -2.85 7.74 6.10
CA LYS A 32 -3.28 7.80 4.71
C LYS A 32 -2.88 6.49 4.02
N VAL A 33 -3.83 5.81 3.38
CA VAL A 33 -3.56 4.49 2.80
C VAL A 33 -3.69 4.49 1.29
N ALA A 34 -2.83 3.70 0.65
CA ALA A 34 -2.93 3.38 -0.77
C ALA A 34 -3.13 1.88 -0.87
N ILE A 35 -4.13 1.45 -1.62
CA ILE A 35 -4.48 0.05 -1.81
C ILE A 35 -3.93 -0.41 -3.15
N PHE A 36 -3.01 -1.35 -3.12
CA PHE A 36 -2.43 -1.96 -4.32
C PHE A 36 -3.06 -3.33 -4.50
N ASP A 37 -3.87 -3.50 -5.52
CA ASP A 37 -4.54 -4.78 -5.75
C ASP A 37 -5.00 -4.85 -7.20
N MET A 38 -5.12 -6.07 -7.74
CA MET A 38 -5.64 -6.27 -9.08
C MET A 38 -7.16 -6.27 -9.12
N ASN A 39 -7.83 -6.41 -7.98
CA ASN A 39 -9.28 -6.39 -7.91
C ASN A 39 -9.78 -4.96 -7.84
N GLU A 40 -10.04 -4.40 -9.01
CA GLU A 40 -10.40 -2.99 -9.13
C GLU A 40 -11.68 -2.63 -8.40
N ALA A 41 -12.72 -3.43 -8.56
CA ALA A 41 -14.02 -3.11 -7.96
C ALA A 41 -13.92 -3.03 -6.44
N VAL A 42 -13.32 -4.04 -5.81
CA VAL A 42 -13.20 -4.09 -4.35
C VAL A 42 -12.17 -3.08 -3.86
N GLY A 43 -11.07 -2.93 -4.58
CA GLY A 43 -10.02 -1.98 -4.20
C GLY A 43 -10.49 -0.54 -4.25
N GLN A 44 -11.21 -0.17 -5.30
CA GLN A 44 -11.77 1.17 -5.42
C GLN A 44 -12.78 1.45 -4.31
N ALA A 45 -13.65 0.49 -4.04
CA ALA A 45 -14.66 0.65 -2.99
C ALA A 45 -14.00 0.85 -1.63
N LEU A 46 -12.98 0.07 -1.32
CA LEU A 46 -12.28 0.18 -0.04
C LEU A 46 -11.52 1.50 0.05
N ALA A 47 -10.81 1.89 -0.98
CA ALA A 47 -10.07 3.15 -0.98
C ALA A 47 -11.02 4.33 -0.78
N SER A 48 -12.19 4.29 -1.42
CA SER A 48 -13.20 5.31 -1.27
C SER A 48 -13.73 5.38 0.16
N GLU A 49 -13.98 4.21 0.75
CA GLU A 49 -14.44 4.10 2.14
C GLU A 49 -13.42 4.74 3.11
N LEU A 50 -12.14 4.55 2.84
CA LEU A 50 -11.07 5.01 3.74
C LEU A 50 -10.55 6.41 3.40
N GLY A 51 -11.03 7.01 2.32
CA GLY A 51 -10.50 8.28 1.86
C GLY A 51 -9.08 8.15 1.33
N GLY A 52 -8.71 6.97 0.85
CA GLY A 52 -7.37 6.68 0.36
C GLY A 52 -7.31 6.62 -1.16
N VAL A 53 -6.26 5.97 -1.65
CA VAL A 53 -5.97 5.84 -3.08
C VAL A 53 -5.99 4.38 -3.48
N TYR A 54 -6.52 4.08 -4.65
CA TYR A 54 -6.45 2.75 -5.23
C TYR A 54 -5.52 2.75 -6.43
N CYS A 55 -4.66 1.74 -6.52
CA CYS A 55 -3.84 1.50 -7.70
C CYS A 55 -4.04 0.06 -8.15
N ASN A 56 -4.46 -0.09 -9.41
CA ASN A 56 -4.57 -1.42 -10.01
C ASN A 56 -3.16 -1.86 -10.36
N VAL A 57 -2.63 -2.83 -9.64
CA VAL A 57 -1.25 -3.24 -9.81
C VAL A 57 -1.08 -4.73 -9.61
N ASP A 58 -0.32 -5.35 -10.52
CA ASP A 58 0.16 -6.71 -10.39
C ASP A 58 1.54 -6.62 -9.75
N VAL A 59 1.69 -7.09 -8.52
CA VAL A 59 2.95 -6.97 -7.78
C VAL A 59 4.08 -7.78 -8.41
N THR A 60 3.78 -8.66 -9.38
CA THR A 60 4.82 -9.37 -10.12
C THR A 60 5.40 -8.53 -11.26
N SER A 61 4.81 -7.38 -11.56
CA SER A 61 5.28 -6.48 -12.62
C SER A 61 6.01 -5.28 -12.00
N GLU A 62 7.32 -5.21 -12.20
CA GLU A 62 8.11 -4.07 -11.69
C GLU A 62 7.63 -2.74 -12.25
N GLU A 63 7.28 -2.70 -13.52
CA GLU A 63 6.78 -1.50 -14.16
C GLU A 63 5.51 -0.98 -13.49
N GLN A 64 4.56 -1.90 -13.25
CA GLN A 64 3.32 -1.52 -12.61
C GLN A 64 3.53 -1.07 -11.17
N VAL A 65 4.43 -1.76 -10.46
CA VAL A 65 4.77 -1.42 -9.09
C VAL A 65 5.38 -0.02 -9.02
N ASP A 66 6.34 0.27 -9.88
CA ASP A 66 6.98 1.59 -9.89
C ASP A 66 5.96 2.69 -10.19
N ALA A 67 5.09 2.47 -11.17
CA ALA A 67 4.05 3.44 -11.52
C ALA A 67 3.06 3.62 -10.37
N ALA A 68 2.70 2.54 -9.68
CA ALA A 68 1.77 2.61 -8.57
C ALA A 68 2.35 3.39 -7.39
N PHE A 69 3.62 3.16 -7.06
CA PHE A 69 4.28 3.93 -6.01
C PHE A 69 4.35 5.41 -6.36
N ALA A 70 4.68 5.74 -7.62
CA ALA A 70 4.71 7.12 -8.05
C ALA A 70 3.34 7.78 -7.90
N LYS A 71 2.28 7.09 -8.30
CA LYS A 71 0.92 7.59 -8.18
C LYS A 71 0.53 7.80 -6.71
N ALA A 72 0.86 6.83 -5.86
CA ALA A 72 0.53 6.91 -4.45
C ALA A 72 1.27 8.07 -3.77
N ARG A 73 2.56 8.22 -4.06
CA ARG A 73 3.38 9.29 -3.48
C ARG A 73 2.86 10.66 -3.87
N ALA A 74 2.39 10.81 -5.11
CA ALA A 74 1.83 12.07 -5.57
C ALA A 74 0.52 12.40 -4.85
N ALA A 75 -0.25 11.38 -4.48
CA ALA A 75 -1.55 11.57 -3.86
C ALA A 75 -1.50 11.70 -2.34
N ILE A 76 -0.69 10.88 -1.67
CA ILE A 76 -0.68 10.81 -0.20
C ILE A 76 0.69 11.00 0.43
N GLY A 77 1.70 11.28 -0.38
CA GLY A 77 3.05 11.49 0.11
C GLY A 77 3.86 10.21 0.19
N GLN A 78 5.11 10.34 0.60
CA GLN A 78 6.03 9.20 0.70
C GLN A 78 5.55 8.21 1.74
N GLU A 79 5.46 6.95 1.36
CA GLU A 79 5.03 5.92 2.31
C GLU A 79 6.10 5.70 3.39
N ARG A 80 5.64 5.54 4.62
CA ARG A 80 6.47 5.23 5.78
C ARG A 80 6.24 3.80 6.25
N VAL A 81 5.14 3.18 5.83
CA VAL A 81 4.77 1.81 6.19
C VAL A 81 4.39 1.07 4.92
N LEU A 82 4.92 -0.12 4.75
CA LEU A 82 4.54 -1.01 3.67
C LEU A 82 4.04 -2.30 4.27
N VAL A 83 2.77 -2.63 4.02
CA VAL A 83 2.16 -3.88 4.47
C VAL A 83 1.99 -4.78 3.26
N ASN A 84 2.63 -5.92 3.30
CA ASN A 84 2.62 -6.85 2.17
C ASN A 84 1.70 -8.03 2.45
N CYS A 85 0.50 -7.97 1.89
CA CYS A 85 -0.50 -9.03 2.02
C CYS A 85 -0.71 -9.78 0.70
N ALA A 86 0.07 -9.47 -0.33
CA ALA A 86 -0.10 -10.10 -1.63
C ALA A 86 0.29 -11.58 -1.65
N GLY A 87 1.15 -12.00 -0.73
CA GLY A 87 1.46 -13.41 -0.56
C GLY A 87 2.34 -14.04 -1.64
N THR A 88 3.10 -13.25 -2.39
CA THR A 88 4.01 -13.76 -3.41
C THR A 88 5.45 -13.40 -3.09
N ALA A 89 6.38 -14.19 -3.63
CA ALA A 89 7.81 -13.91 -3.47
C ALA A 89 8.19 -12.59 -4.14
N ASP A 90 7.50 -12.22 -5.19
CA ASP A 90 7.78 -10.98 -5.92
C ASP A 90 7.45 -9.74 -5.09
N ALA A 91 6.58 -9.87 -4.12
CA ALA A 91 6.29 -8.77 -3.21
C ALA A 91 7.53 -8.39 -2.40
N VAL A 92 8.40 -9.35 -2.10
CA VAL A 92 9.67 -9.09 -1.42
C VAL A 92 10.57 -8.23 -2.31
N LYS A 93 10.59 -8.52 -3.61
CA LYS A 93 11.35 -7.71 -4.57
C LYS A 93 10.83 -6.28 -4.62
N THR A 94 9.52 -6.12 -4.52
CA THR A 94 8.89 -4.80 -4.48
C THR A 94 9.44 -3.99 -3.32
N VAL A 95 9.53 -4.61 -2.14
CA VAL A 95 10.08 -3.96 -0.95
C VAL A 95 11.53 -3.57 -1.18
N SER A 96 12.35 -4.51 -1.69
CA SER A 96 13.77 -4.26 -1.93
C SER A 96 13.98 -3.11 -2.89
N ARG A 97 13.16 -3.06 -3.95
CA ARG A 97 13.28 -2.03 -4.95
C ARG A 97 12.95 -0.65 -4.39
N ASP A 98 11.89 -0.56 -3.62
CA ASP A 98 11.51 0.72 -3.04
C ASP A 98 12.51 1.20 -1.99
N ARG A 99 13.20 0.28 -1.35
CA ARG A 99 14.25 0.62 -0.38
C ARG A 99 15.41 1.36 -1.01
N LYS A 100 15.56 1.32 -2.32
CA LYS A 100 16.59 2.10 -3.01
C LYS A 100 16.43 3.59 -2.78
N THR A 101 15.24 4.02 -2.48
CA THR A 101 14.99 5.41 -2.16
C THR A 101 15.33 5.75 -0.71
N GLY A 102 15.54 4.75 0.12
CA GLY A 102 15.84 4.93 1.54
C GLY A 102 14.67 5.41 2.36
N GLU A 103 13.47 5.29 1.84
CA GLU A 103 12.30 5.93 2.42
C GLU A 103 11.38 4.99 3.20
N ILE A 104 11.53 3.67 3.03
CA ILE A 104 10.70 2.74 3.77
C ILE A 104 11.24 2.57 5.17
N LEU A 105 10.47 2.94 6.17
CA LEU A 105 10.88 2.91 7.57
C LEU A 105 10.36 1.67 8.30
N SER A 106 9.32 1.05 7.80
CA SER A 106 8.72 -0.10 8.47
C SER A 106 8.04 -0.99 7.45
N LEU A 107 8.26 -2.29 7.58
CA LEU A 107 7.64 -3.30 6.73
C LEU A 107 6.92 -4.31 7.61
N ILE A 108 5.65 -4.53 7.34
CA ILE A 108 4.85 -5.57 7.97
C ILE A 108 4.50 -6.58 6.90
N HIS A 109 4.94 -7.82 7.10
CA HIS A 109 4.69 -8.91 6.16
C HIS A 109 3.64 -9.85 6.76
N ILE A 110 2.52 -9.97 6.09
CA ILE A 110 1.41 -10.79 6.56
C ILE A 110 1.10 -11.89 5.56
#